data_a7de9d8247e65fbca56ea62239541c42
#
_entry.id   a7de9d8247e65fbca56ea62239541c42
#
_cell.length_a   1.000
_cell.length_b   1.000
_cell.length_c   1.000
_cell.angle_alpha   90.00
_cell.angle_beta   90.00
_cell.angle_gamma   90.00
#
_symmetry.space_group_name_H-M   'P 1'
#
loop_
_entity.id
_entity.type
_entity.pdbx_description
1 polymer ?
#
loop_
_entity_poly.entity_id
_entity_poly.type
_entity_poly.pdbx_seq_one_letter_code
_entity_poly.pdbx_strand_id
1 'polypeptide(L)'
;MVTADATDLEALRQLGVDEFRRAVVAIGTDIQASILATSLLSELGIPDIWAKAISDQHRHILTRVGTHRVVAPEHDMGERVAHLLSGRILDYVEVDADFAVVKTTPPREVVGVPLRDSRVRSRWGVTVVAVKPQAPPMGRRAEFTHATPDTLLGYGDLILIVGPINNVERFAASE
;
A
#
# COMPACT_ATOMS: atom_id res chain seq x y z
N MET A 1 22.10 -16.97 10.19
CA MET A 1 21.25 -17.58 9.13
C MET A 1 21.51 -19.07 9.20
N VAL A 2 20.46 -19.89 9.21
CA VAL A 2 20.52 -21.35 9.29
C VAL A 2 19.81 -21.90 8.07
N THR A 3 20.35 -22.97 7.49
CA THR A 3 19.68 -23.70 6.39
C THR A 3 19.01 -24.92 7.01
N ALA A 4 17.70 -25.04 6.83
CA ALA A 4 16.92 -26.16 7.32
C ALA A 4 15.71 -26.39 6.41
N ASP A 5 15.15 -27.59 6.44
CA ASP A 5 13.89 -27.89 5.76
C ASP A 5 12.73 -27.36 6.64
N ALA A 6 12.04 -26.34 6.13
CA ALA A 6 10.89 -25.75 6.83
C ALA A 6 9.64 -26.65 6.83
N THR A 7 9.67 -27.77 6.12
CA THR A 7 8.60 -28.78 6.09
C THR A 7 8.87 -29.97 7.02
N ASP A 8 9.97 -29.92 7.77
CA ASP A 8 10.33 -30.91 8.77
C ASP A 8 10.10 -30.36 10.19
N LEU A 9 9.12 -30.93 10.90
CA LEU A 9 8.75 -30.53 12.25
C LEU A 9 9.90 -30.67 13.26
N GLU A 10 10.69 -31.74 13.16
CA GLU A 10 11.81 -31.98 14.05
C GLU A 10 12.94 -30.98 13.84
N ALA A 11 13.21 -30.63 12.59
CA ALA A 11 14.17 -29.56 12.26
C ALA A 11 13.72 -28.20 12.83
N LEU A 12 12.44 -27.87 12.74
CA LEU A 12 11.88 -26.64 13.31
C LEU A 12 12.01 -26.62 14.85
N ARG A 13 11.71 -27.74 15.52
CA ARG A 13 11.87 -27.85 16.97
C ARG A 13 13.33 -27.75 17.41
N GLN A 14 14.25 -28.40 16.72
CA GLN A 14 15.69 -28.30 17.02
C GLN A 14 16.23 -26.87 16.89
N LEU A 15 15.61 -26.07 16.06
CA LEU A 15 15.92 -24.65 15.89
C LEU A 15 15.23 -23.75 16.93
N GLY A 16 14.41 -24.30 17.83
CA GLY A 16 13.67 -23.56 18.85
C GLY A 16 12.58 -22.66 18.26
N VAL A 17 12.00 -23.04 17.11
CA VAL A 17 10.98 -22.22 16.43
C VAL A 17 9.73 -22.07 17.27
N ASP A 18 9.38 -23.05 18.10
CA ASP A 18 8.27 -23.05 19.05
C ASP A 18 8.36 -21.94 20.12
N GLU A 19 9.55 -21.38 20.35
CA GLU A 19 9.74 -20.24 21.25
C GLU A 19 9.46 -18.87 20.58
N PHE A 20 9.26 -18.85 19.28
CA PHE A 20 9.08 -17.61 18.52
C PHE A 20 7.65 -17.07 18.66
N ARG A 21 7.54 -15.74 18.78
CA ARG A 21 6.25 -15.05 18.82
C ARG A 21 5.72 -14.68 17.45
N ARG A 22 6.58 -14.72 16.43
CA ARG A 22 6.22 -14.35 15.07
C ARG A 22 7.00 -15.14 14.05
N ALA A 23 6.33 -15.58 13.00
CA ALA A 23 6.94 -16.23 11.86
C ALA A 23 6.46 -15.63 10.54
N VAL A 24 7.35 -15.63 9.54
CA VAL A 24 7.03 -15.19 8.18
C VAL A 24 7.41 -16.29 7.20
N VAL A 25 6.42 -16.83 6.49
CA VAL A 25 6.62 -17.80 5.42
C VAL A 25 6.66 -17.05 4.09
N ALA A 26 7.86 -16.87 3.54
CA ALA A 26 8.09 -16.12 2.30
C ALA A 26 8.37 -17.05 1.09
N ILE A 27 7.92 -18.30 1.13
CA ILE A 27 8.11 -19.30 0.07
C ILE A 27 7.11 -18.98 -1.06
N GLY A 28 7.62 -18.57 -2.23
CA GLY A 28 6.78 -18.17 -3.37
C GLY A 28 6.90 -19.09 -4.58
N THR A 29 7.90 -19.99 -4.63
CA THR A 29 8.13 -20.88 -5.76
C THR A 29 7.58 -22.30 -5.57
N ASP A 30 7.32 -22.67 -4.32
CA ASP A 30 6.79 -23.96 -3.94
C ASP A 30 5.57 -23.79 -3.02
N ILE A 31 4.38 -23.92 -3.61
CA ILE A 31 3.10 -23.80 -2.91
C ILE A 31 2.95 -24.89 -1.84
N GLN A 32 3.37 -26.11 -2.14
CA GLN A 32 3.27 -27.24 -1.20
C GLN A 32 4.14 -26.99 0.04
N ALA A 33 5.39 -26.62 -0.14
CA ALA A 33 6.29 -26.29 0.96
C ALA A 33 5.78 -25.09 1.77
N SER A 34 5.21 -24.07 1.13
CA SER A 34 4.59 -22.91 1.80
C SER A 34 3.44 -23.32 2.72
N ILE A 35 2.54 -24.17 2.21
CA ILE A 35 1.37 -24.66 2.98
C ILE A 35 1.83 -25.55 4.16
N LEU A 36 2.74 -26.48 3.90
CA LEU A 36 3.26 -27.39 4.94
C LEU A 36 3.98 -26.63 6.05
N ALA A 37 4.90 -25.74 5.71
CA ALA A 37 5.61 -24.90 6.67
C ALA A 37 4.63 -24.07 7.51
N THR A 38 3.63 -23.45 6.89
CA THR A 38 2.60 -22.68 7.60
C THR A 38 1.80 -23.54 8.56
N SER A 39 1.39 -24.74 8.13
CA SER A 39 0.66 -25.69 8.97
C SER A 39 1.47 -26.11 10.19
N LEU A 40 2.76 -26.42 10.01
CA LEU A 40 3.66 -26.80 11.10
C LEU A 40 3.88 -25.65 12.09
N LEU A 41 4.03 -24.42 11.62
CA LEU A 41 4.13 -23.24 12.49
C LEU A 41 2.85 -23.02 13.31
N SER A 42 1.69 -23.28 12.72
CA SER A 42 0.40 -23.24 13.42
C SER A 42 0.30 -24.35 14.47
N GLU A 43 0.75 -25.58 14.15
CA GLU A 43 0.83 -26.70 15.09
C GLU A 43 1.78 -26.42 16.26
N LEU A 44 2.91 -25.75 16.01
CA LEU A 44 3.86 -25.30 17.04
C LEU A 44 3.30 -24.17 17.92
N GLY A 45 2.11 -23.63 17.60
CA GLY A 45 1.44 -22.61 18.39
C GLY A 45 2.00 -21.20 18.24
N ILE A 46 2.64 -20.89 17.12
CA ILE A 46 3.14 -19.53 16.85
C ILE A 46 1.97 -18.52 16.79
N PRO A 47 1.95 -17.50 17.65
CA PRO A 47 0.80 -16.63 17.81
C PRO A 47 0.60 -15.59 16.70
N ASP A 48 1.59 -15.34 15.84
CA ASP A 48 1.51 -14.38 14.73
C ASP A 48 2.26 -14.92 13.50
N ILE A 49 1.52 -15.60 12.61
CA ILE A 49 2.04 -16.21 11.39
C ILE A 49 1.64 -15.37 10.19
N TRP A 50 2.63 -14.92 9.43
CA TRP A 50 2.47 -14.24 8.15
C TRP A 50 2.87 -15.17 7.03
N ALA A 51 2.14 -15.18 5.93
CA ALA A 51 2.52 -15.99 4.77
C ALA A 51 2.33 -15.22 3.46
N LYS A 52 3.24 -15.43 2.53
CA LYS A 52 3.17 -14.91 1.17
C LYS A 52 2.27 -15.80 0.33
N ALA A 53 1.24 -15.23 -0.29
CA ALA A 53 0.44 -15.89 -1.30
C ALA A 53 0.86 -15.45 -2.71
N ILE A 54 0.79 -16.37 -3.68
CA ILE A 54 1.07 -16.10 -5.10
C ILE A 54 -0.20 -16.21 -5.97
N SER A 55 -1.34 -16.57 -5.38
CA SER A 55 -2.65 -16.63 -6.02
C SER A 55 -3.75 -16.57 -4.97
N ASP A 56 -5.00 -16.30 -5.40
CA ASP A 56 -6.17 -16.29 -4.50
C ASP A 56 -6.45 -17.66 -3.92
N GLN A 57 -6.27 -18.74 -4.70
CA GLN A 57 -6.40 -20.11 -4.19
C GLN A 57 -5.37 -20.38 -3.09
N HIS A 58 -4.13 -19.98 -3.30
CA HIS A 58 -3.08 -20.12 -2.30
C HIS A 58 -3.40 -19.30 -1.03
N ARG A 59 -3.83 -18.05 -1.18
CA ARG A 59 -4.31 -17.19 -0.07
C ARG A 59 -5.39 -17.89 0.74
N HIS A 60 -6.38 -18.46 0.07
CA HIS A 60 -7.50 -19.14 0.74
C HIS A 60 -7.05 -20.36 1.54
N ILE A 61 -6.11 -21.16 1.01
CA ILE A 61 -5.56 -22.32 1.72
C ILE A 61 -4.74 -21.86 2.92
N LEU A 62 -3.83 -20.90 2.76
CA LEU A 62 -2.99 -20.36 3.83
C LEU A 62 -3.83 -19.86 5.01
N THR A 63 -4.92 -19.15 4.74
CA THR A 63 -5.85 -18.68 5.79
C THR A 63 -6.46 -19.87 6.57
N ARG A 64 -6.76 -20.97 5.89
CA ARG A 64 -7.36 -22.15 6.54
C ARG A 64 -6.36 -22.98 7.33
N VAL A 65 -5.08 -22.97 6.99
CA VAL A 65 -4.05 -23.73 7.70
C VAL A 65 -3.43 -22.97 8.88
N GLY A 66 -3.98 -21.78 9.22
CA GLY A 66 -3.61 -21.08 10.45
C GLY A 66 -2.77 -19.82 10.26
N THR A 67 -2.68 -19.28 9.03
CA THR A 67 -2.05 -17.97 8.82
C THR A 67 -2.90 -16.86 9.43
N HIS A 68 -2.27 -15.98 10.20
CA HIS A 68 -2.91 -14.79 10.77
C HIS A 68 -2.99 -13.64 9.77
N ARG A 69 -1.96 -13.50 8.92
CA ARG A 69 -1.91 -12.48 7.87
C ARG A 69 -1.32 -13.03 6.58
N VAL A 70 -2.08 -12.91 5.50
CA VAL A 70 -1.61 -13.27 4.15
C VAL A 70 -1.30 -12.00 3.38
N VAL A 71 -0.11 -11.95 2.78
CA VAL A 71 0.34 -10.86 1.91
C VAL A 71 0.56 -11.38 0.50
N ALA A 72 0.25 -10.58 -0.50
CA ALA A 72 0.44 -10.90 -1.92
C ALA A 72 1.19 -9.77 -2.63
N PRO A 73 2.50 -9.60 -2.36
CA PRO A 73 3.25 -8.41 -2.80
C PRO A 73 3.24 -8.20 -4.31
N GLU A 74 3.21 -9.26 -5.10
CA GLU A 74 3.17 -9.17 -6.56
C GLU A 74 1.83 -8.65 -7.07
N HIS A 75 0.73 -9.08 -6.46
CA HIS A 75 -0.62 -8.61 -6.78
C HIS A 75 -0.78 -7.14 -6.40
N ASP A 76 -0.46 -6.81 -5.15
CA ASP A 76 -0.57 -5.46 -4.60
C ASP A 76 0.29 -4.46 -5.40
N MET A 77 1.51 -4.89 -5.80
CA MET A 77 2.39 -4.08 -6.65
C MET A 77 1.86 -3.97 -8.08
N GLY A 78 1.25 -5.04 -8.63
CA GLY A 78 0.62 -5.03 -9.96
C GLY A 78 -0.50 -4.01 -10.05
N GLU A 79 -1.40 -3.97 -9.09
CA GLU A 79 -2.47 -2.97 -8.99
C GLU A 79 -1.91 -1.55 -8.90
N ARG A 80 -0.93 -1.34 -8.02
CA ARG A 80 -0.26 -0.05 -7.89
C ARG A 80 0.37 0.41 -9.20
N VAL A 81 1.06 -0.47 -9.93
CA VAL A 81 1.65 -0.16 -11.24
C VAL A 81 0.57 0.18 -12.26
N ALA A 82 -0.56 -0.54 -12.28
CA ALA A 82 -1.67 -0.24 -13.18
C ALA A 82 -2.21 1.19 -12.96
N HIS A 83 -2.40 1.61 -11.71
CA HIS A 83 -2.81 2.99 -11.39
C HIS A 83 -1.75 4.03 -11.80
N LEU A 84 -0.46 3.74 -11.61
CA LEU A 84 0.63 4.64 -12.03
C LEU A 84 0.71 4.80 -13.55
N LEU A 85 0.37 3.75 -14.32
CA LEU A 85 0.37 3.79 -15.78
C LEU A 85 -0.85 4.52 -16.37
N SER A 86 -1.92 4.68 -15.61
CA SER A 86 -3.18 5.30 -16.07
C SER A 86 -3.11 6.82 -16.24
N GLY A 87 -1.98 7.49 -15.95
CA GLY A 87 -1.83 8.91 -16.22
C GLY A 87 -1.01 9.71 -15.20
N ARG A 88 -1.62 10.75 -14.60
CA ARG A 88 -0.92 11.71 -13.71
C ARG A 88 -0.76 11.23 -12.25
N ILE A 89 -1.11 9.99 -11.96
CA ILE A 89 -0.86 9.40 -10.63
C ILE A 89 0.62 9.08 -10.52
N LEU A 90 1.28 9.71 -9.56
CA LEU A 90 2.71 9.57 -9.30
C LEU A 90 3.00 8.59 -8.17
N ASP A 91 2.01 8.36 -7.31
CA ASP A 91 2.06 7.35 -6.26
C ASP A 91 0.64 7.02 -5.80
N TYR A 92 0.41 5.77 -5.38
CA TYR A 92 -0.90 5.25 -5.04
C TYR A 92 -0.80 4.34 -3.82
N VAL A 93 -1.65 4.57 -2.85
CA VAL A 93 -1.78 3.71 -1.67
C VAL A 93 -3.26 3.49 -1.40
N GLU A 94 -3.71 2.25 -1.59
CA GLU A 94 -5.04 1.82 -1.16
C GLU A 94 -5.07 1.75 0.37
N VAL A 95 -6.07 2.39 0.97
CA VAL A 95 -6.25 2.41 2.43
C VAL A 95 -7.36 1.45 2.84
N ASP A 96 -8.36 1.31 1.98
CA ASP A 96 -9.48 0.39 2.12
C ASP A 96 -10.04 0.06 0.73
N ALA A 97 -10.87 -0.96 0.60
CA ALA A 97 -11.41 -1.50 -0.66
C ALA A 97 -11.91 -0.46 -1.67
N ASP A 98 -12.39 0.70 -1.21
CA ASP A 98 -12.91 1.78 -2.05
C ASP A 98 -12.22 3.12 -1.83
N PHE A 99 -11.11 3.19 -1.07
CA PHE A 99 -10.55 4.45 -0.61
C PHE A 99 -9.02 4.48 -0.72
N ALA A 100 -8.49 5.52 -1.35
CA ALA A 100 -7.05 5.64 -1.60
C ALA A 100 -6.47 7.01 -1.23
N VAL A 101 -5.17 7.01 -0.97
CA VAL A 101 -4.30 8.19 -0.93
C VAL A 101 -3.47 8.22 -2.19
N VAL A 102 -3.53 9.32 -2.92
CA VAL A 102 -2.85 9.47 -4.23
C VAL A 102 -1.95 10.70 -4.22
N LYS A 103 -0.74 10.53 -4.74
CA LYS A 103 0.15 11.63 -5.07
C LYS A 103 0.00 11.99 -6.56
N THR A 104 -0.34 13.24 -6.84
CA THR A 104 -0.58 13.74 -8.21
C THR A 104 -0.18 15.20 -8.32
N THR A 105 -0.40 15.80 -9.47
CA THR A 105 -0.33 17.25 -9.71
C THR A 105 -1.72 17.86 -9.77
N PRO A 106 -1.90 19.12 -9.37
CA PRO A 106 -3.21 19.77 -9.43
C PRO A 106 -3.67 19.96 -10.89
N PRO A 107 -4.96 19.75 -11.20
CA PRO A 107 -5.55 20.17 -12.45
C PRO A 107 -5.44 21.69 -12.63
N ARG A 108 -5.39 22.16 -13.89
CA ARG A 108 -5.28 23.60 -14.21
C ARG A 108 -6.34 24.45 -13.54
N GLU A 109 -7.55 23.92 -13.44
CA GLU A 109 -8.72 24.64 -12.91
C GLU A 109 -8.61 25.01 -11.42
N VAL A 110 -7.76 24.33 -10.65
CA VAL A 110 -7.57 24.59 -9.22
C VAL A 110 -6.26 25.33 -8.92
N VAL A 111 -5.44 25.56 -9.94
CA VAL A 111 -4.19 26.30 -9.80
C VAL A 111 -4.47 27.80 -9.60
N GLY A 112 -3.81 28.39 -8.60
CA GLY A 112 -3.96 29.83 -8.28
C GLY A 112 -5.25 30.18 -7.54
N VAL A 113 -6.07 29.18 -7.19
CA VAL A 113 -7.31 29.40 -6.43
C VAL A 113 -7.13 28.83 -5.02
N PRO A 114 -7.49 29.57 -3.94
CA PRO A 114 -7.48 29.02 -2.59
C PRO A 114 -8.32 27.75 -2.49
N LEU A 115 -7.86 26.75 -1.75
CA LEU A 115 -8.57 25.45 -1.67
C LEU A 115 -10.02 25.59 -1.20
N ARG A 116 -10.34 26.56 -0.32
CA ARG A 116 -11.72 26.85 0.11
C ARG A 116 -12.64 27.25 -1.03
N ASP A 117 -12.10 27.91 -2.06
CA ASP A 117 -12.86 28.43 -3.20
C ASP A 117 -12.80 27.48 -4.43
N SER A 118 -11.86 26.54 -4.43
CA SER A 118 -11.57 25.62 -5.54
C SER A 118 -12.64 24.55 -5.73
N ARG A 119 -13.55 24.36 -4.76
CA ARG A 119 -14.61 23.35 -4.75
C ARG A 119 -14.14 21.92 -5.00
N VAL A 120 -12.87 21.60 -4.70
CA VAL A 120 -12.29 20.27 -4.93
C VAL A 120 -13.14 19.17 -4.29
N ARG A 121 -13.55 19.36 -3.02
CA ARG A 121 -14.36 18.37 -2.31
C ARG A 121 -15.76 18.20 -2.91
N SER A 122 -16.44 19.28 -3.25
CA SER A 122 -17.80 19.21 -3.79
C SER A 122 -17.87 18.74 -5.24
N ARG A 123 -16.86 19.04 -6.04
CA ARG A 123 -16.84 18.71 -7.47
C ARG A 123 -16.29 17.32 -7.76
N TRP A 124 -15.18 16.95 -7.11
CA TRP A 124 -14.51 15.66 -7.34
C TRP A 124 -14.69 14.66 -6.20
N GLY A 125 -15.15 15.09 -5.02
CA GLY A 125 -15.32 14.22 -3.86
C GLY A 125 -13.99 13.80 -3.22
N VAL A 126 -12.91 14.59 -3.44
CA VAL A 126 -11.59 14.33 -2.87
C VAL A 126 -11.16 15.44 -1.94
N THR A 127 -10.23 15.17 -1.03
CA THR A 127 -9.64 16.15 -0.13
C THR A 127 -8.15 16.26 -0.39
N VAL A 128 -7.64 17.47 -0.60
CA VAL A 128 -6.20 17.74 -0.60
C VAL A 128 -5.72 17.78 0.84
N VAL A 129 -4.77 16.92 1.20
CA VAL A 129 -4.26 16.82 2.58
C VAL A 129 -2.88 17.44 2.75
N ALA A 130 -2.07 17.46 1.69
CA ALA A 130 -0.74 18.06 1.72
C ALA A 130 -0.33 18.57 0.34
N VAL A 131 0.56 19.55 0.34
CA VAL A 131 1.16 20.13 -0.86
C VAL A 131 2.67 20.23 -0.71
N LYS A 132 3.39 19.92 -1.78
CA LYS A 132 4.83 20.15 -1.93
C LYS A 132 5.05 21.04 -3.14
N PRO A 133 5.50 22.30 -2.93
CA PRO A 133 5.76 23.24 -4.01
C PRO A 133 6.83 22.70 -4.98
N GLN A 134 6.62 22.89 -6.28
CA GLN A 134 7.65 22.60 -7.29
C GLN A 134 8.84 23.53 -7.16
N ALA A 135 8.58 24.82 -6.91
CA ALA A 135 9.59 25.85 -6.71
C ALA A 135 9.44 26.43 -5.28
N PRO A 136 10.17 25.89 -4.28
CA PRO A 136 10.12 26.44 -2.94
C PRO A 136 10.77 27.83 -2.88
N PRO A 137 10.39 28.67 -1.91
CA PRO A 137 11.06 29.94 -1.68
C PRO A 137 12.58 29.78 -1.52
N MET A 138 13.34 30.79 -1.94
CA MET A 138 14.80 30.76 -1.92
C MET A 138 15.36 30.30 -0.57
N GLY A 139 16.23 29.29 -0.57
CA GLY A 139 16.88 28.73 0.62
C GLY A 139 16.05 27.68 1.39
N ARG A 140 14.88 27.29 0.93
CA ARG A 140 14.09 26.20 1.53
C ARG A 140 14.11 24.95 0.65
N ARG A 141 14.12 23.76 1.29
CA ARG A 141 13.86 22.49 0.61
C ARG A 141 12.37 22.38 0.29
N ALA A 142 12.05 21.82 -0.89
CA ALA A 142 10.68 21.45 -1.21
C ALA A 142 10.26 20.24 -0.35
N GLU A 143 9.40 20.47 0.62
CA GLU A 143 8.84 19.45 1.52
C GLU A 143 7.32 19.49 1.48
N PHE A 144 6.68 18.37 1.82
CA PHE A 144 5.23 18.35 1.99
C PHE A 144 4.84 19.13 3.25
N THR A 145 3.88 20.01 3.08
CA THR A 145 3.21 20.75 4.17
C THR A 145 1.72 20.44 4.15
N HIS A 146 1.08 20.54 5.31
CA HIS A 146 -0.36 20.36 5.40
C HIS A 146 -1.10 21.39 4.53
N ALA A 147 -2.10 20.93 3.79
CA ALA A 147 -2.99 21.82 3.09
C ALA A 147 -3.99 22.48 4.05
N THR A 148 -4.21 23.77 3.87
CA THR A 148 -5.20 24.55 4.62
C THR A 148 -6.23 25.14 3.65
N PRO A 149 -7.37 25.64 4.12
CA PRO A 149 -8.32 26.33 3.24
C PRO A 149 -7.73 27.47 2.42
N ASP A 150 -6.67 28.13 2.94
CA ASP A 150 -5.99 29.24 2.28
C ASP A 150 -4.84 28.80 1.37
N THR A 151 -4.54 27.52 1.31
CA THR A 151 -3.46 27.01 0.45
C THR A 151 -3.77 27.29 -1.03
N LEU A 152 -2.81 27.90 -1.72
CA LEU A 152 -2.81 28.10 -3.16
C LEU A 152 -1.96 26.99 -3.79
N LEU A 153 -2.51 26.30 -4.78
CA LEU A 153 -1.78 25.31 -5.55
C LEU A 153 -1.11 25.96 -6.74
N GLY A 154 0.18 25.72 -6.91
CA GLY A 154 0.97 26.17 -8.05
C GLY A 154 1.00 25.16 -9.19
N TYR A 155 1.43 25.60 -10.36
CA TYR A 155 1.68 24.71 -11.49
C TYR A 155 2.83 23.76 -11.17
N GLY A 156 2.62 22.45 -11.38
CA GLY A 156 3.63 21.43 -11.13
C GLY A 156 3.89 21.10 -9.64
N ASP A 157 3.13 21.69 -8.73
CA ASP A 157 3.16 21.25 -7.33
C ASP A 157 2.79 19.79 -7.23
N LEU A 158 3.34 19.10 -6.24
CA LEU A 158 2.90 17.76 -5.89
C LEU A 158 1.88 17.86 -4.76
N ILE A 159 0.75 17.22 -4.93
CA ILE A 159 -0.31 17.17 -3.92
C ILE A 159 -0.58 15.73 -3.49
N LEU A 160 -0.91 15.56 -2.22
CA LEU A 160 -1.52 14.35 -1.71
C LEU A 160 -3.02 14.59 -1.59
N ILE A 161 -3.79 13.76 -2.26
CA ILE A 161 -5.25 13.75 -2.19
C ILE A 161 -5.74 12.44 -1.60
N VAL A 162 -6.92 12.49 -0.99
CA VAL A 162 -7.56 11.32 -0.39
C VAL A 162 -9.04 11.30 -0.75
N GLY A 163 -9.55 10.11 -1.04
CA GLY A 163 -10.97 9.93 -1.38
C GLY A 163 -11.26 8.55 -1.97
N PRO A 164 -12.53 8.31 -2.38
CA PRO A 164 -12.90 7.11 -3.11
C PRO A 164 -12.06 6.93 -4.38
N ILE A 165 -11.69 5.68 -4.69
CA ILE A 165 -10.77 5.33 -5.79
C ILE A 165 -11.18 6.00 -7.10
N ASN A 166 -12.43 5.82 -7.53
CA ASN A 166 -12.96 6.43 -8.76
C ASN A 166 -12.85 7.97 -8.77
N ASN A 167 -12.92 8.60 -7.60
CA ASN A 167 -12.86 10.05 -7.47
C ASN A 167 -11.43 10.58 -7.57
N VAL A 168 -10.47 9.91 -6.93
CA VAL A 168 -9.05 10.30 -7.02
C VAL A 168 -8.50 10.08 -8.42
N GLU A 169 -8.93 9.01 -9.12
CA GLU A 169 -8.57 8.77 -10.52
C GLU A 169 -9.15 9.84 -11.45
N ARG A 170 -10.44 10.16 -11.32
CA ARG A 170 -11.08 11.22 -12.10
C ARG A 170 -10.43 12.57 -11.86
N PHE A 171 -10.06 12.87 -10.61
CA PHE A 171 -9.34 14.09 -10.29
C PHE A 171 -7.96 14.13 -10.95
N ALA A 172 -7.20 13.05 -10.85
CA ALA A 172 -5.86 12.95 -11.45
C ALA A 172 -5.90 12.97 -13.00
N ALA A 173 -6.97 12.48 -13.62
CA ALA A 173 -7.14 12.48 -15.07
C ALA A 173 -7.64 13.83 -15.62
N SER A 174 -8.11 14.75 -14.76
CA SER A 174 -8.58 16.07 -15.22
C SER A 174 -7.40 16.97 -15.64
N GLU A 175 -7.57 17.70 -16.77
CA GLU A 175 -6.54 18.56 -17.37
C GLU A 175 -6.41 19.95 -16.69
#